data_8acf0922106307e16d27bdce0f13174e
#
_entry.id   8acf0922106307e16d27bdce0f13174e
#
_cell.length_a   1.000
_cell.length_b   1.000
_cell.length_c   1.000
_cell.angle_alpha   90.00
_cell.angle_beta   90.00
_cell.angle_gamma   90.00
#
_symmetry.space_group_name_H-M   'P 1'
#
loop_
_entity.id
_entity.type
_entity.pdbx_description
1 polymer ?
#
loop_
_entity_poly.entity_id
_entity_poly.type
_entity_poly.pdbx_seq_one_letter_code
_entity_poly.pdbx_strand_id
1 'polypeptide(L)'
;MKVKGYIYTLFALSFACVLNCGCDKEPVLTREAETVTYRPSKTNFCNPERGYYSQYTVRFNNGKMPKAISSSVISLNRRSCQTLTLSMFYLTDFMEGDISAAALDIIRQSFQAHRDAGMKTIVRFAYKDNNDEASKPYDPEVDIVLRHVEQLKPILQEYSDIILVLQAGFCGSWGEWAFTTHFNQSLSNSAAYEPRRKLIYALLDAMPKDRQVAVRTPMLKFGLFKTKLRDSITVETAYDGSDLSRIAGHNDCFISSGSDWGTYSSNKDRALWK
;
A
#
# COMPACT_ATOMS: atom_id res chain seq x y z
N MET A 1 -88.72 4.48 20.60
CA MET A 1 -87.67 4.84 19.59
C MET A 1 -86.34 4.79 20.26
N LYS A 2 -85.50 3.79 19.88
CA LYS A 2 -84.20 3.52 20.51
C LYS A 2 -83.13 4.33 19.79
N VAL A 3 -82.38 5.16 20.52
CA VAL A 3 -81.15 5.84 20.03
C VAL A 3 -79.93 5.10 20.56
N LYS A 4 -79.14 4.58 19.64
CA LYS A 4 -77.82 3.90 19.94
C LYS A 4 -76.76 4.95 20.14
N GLY A 5 -76.12 4.91 21.31
CA GLY A 5 -74.89 5.69 21.59
C GLY A 5 -73.69 4.99 21.03
N TYR A 6 -72.77 5.71 20.37
CA TYR A 6 -71.45 5.26 19.97
C TYR A 6 -70.43 5.77 21.00
N ILE A 7 -69.72 4.85 21.56
CA ILE A 7 -68.52 5.12 22.45
C ILE A 7 -67.30 5.19 21.55
N TYR A 8 -66.65 6.35 21.49
CA TYR A 8 -65.33 6.50 20.87
C TYR A 8 -64.24 6.25 21.92
N THR A 9 -63.52 5.15 21.73
CA THR A 9 -62.32 4.86 22.53
C THR A 9 -61.12 5.54 21.87
N LEU A 10 -60.57 6.56 22.50
CA LEU A 10 -59.29 7.17 22.10
C LEU A 10 -58.14 6.22 22.49
N PHE A 11 -57.47 5.69 21.52
CA PHE A 11 -56.17 5.06 21.73
C PHE A 11 -55.06 6.14 21.67
N ALA A 12 -54.47 6.44 22.82
CA ALA A 12 -53.26 7.24 22.88
C ALA A 12 -52.06 6.35 22.53
N LEU A 13 -51.48 6.54 21.34
CA LEU A 13 -50.20 5.96 20.99
C LEU A 13 -49.06 6.80 21.66
N SER A 14 -48.50 6.31 22.71
CA SER A 14 -47.21 6.81 23.26
C SER A 14 -46.08 6.29 22.39
N PHE A 15 -45.51 7.20 21.59
CA PHE A 15 -44.30 6.95 20.80
C PHE A 15 -43.09 7.02 21.75
N ALA A 16 -42.64 5.87 22.24
CA ALA A 16 -41.36 5.77 22.96
C ALA A 16 -40.24 5.75 21.90
N CYS A 17 -39.54 6.88 21.70
CA CYS A 17 -38.29 6.92 21.00
C CYS A 17 -37.24 6.19 21.83
N VAL A 18 -36.99 4.93 21.52
CA VAL A 18 -35.79 4.21 21.98
C VAL A 18 -34.65 4.64 21.09
N LEU A 19 -33.81 5.52 21.59
CA LEU A 19 -32.48 5.79 21.02
C LEU A 19 -31.63 4.53 21.16
N ASN A 20 -31.69 3.64 20.18
CA ASN A 20 -30.71 2.59 20.02
C ASN A 20 -29.41 3.24 19.53
N CYS A 21 -28.50 3.51 20.46
CA CYS A 21 -27.10 3.74 20.15
C CYS A 21 -26.50 2.36 19.80
N GLY A 22 -26.77 1.88 18.59
CA GLY A 22 -26.14 0.70 18.04
C GLY A 22 -24.71 1.07 17.66
N CYS A 23 -23.74 0.58 18.43
CA CYS A 23 -22.42 0.37 17.88
C CYS A 23 -22.57 -0.61 16.72
N ASP A 24 -22.56 -0.12 15.51
CA ASP A 24 -22.41 -0.94 14.32
C ASP A 24 -21.03 -1.62 14.39
N LYS A 25 -21.01 -2.80 15.00
CA LYS A 25 -19.91 -3.72 14.75
C LYS A 25 -20.07 -4.16 13.31
N GLU A 26 -19.16 -3.70 12.43
CA GLU A 26 -19.08 -4.26 11.09
C GLU A 26 -19.10 -5.80 11.21
N PRO A 27 -19.88 -6.49 10.36
CA PRO A 27 -19.96 -7.93 10.42
C PRO A 27 -18.54 -8.49 10.21
N VAL A 28 -18.05 -9.21 11.22
CA VAL A 28 -16.86 -10.03 11.07
C VAL A 28 -17.21 -11.04 9.98
N LEU A 29 -16.60 -10.89 8.80
CA LEU A 29 -16.69 -11.89 7.74
C LEU A 29 -16.05 -13.18 8.26
N THR A 30 -16.85 -14.02 8.91
CA THR A 30 -16.51 -15.40 9.18
C THR A 30 -16.48 -16.11 7.83
N ARG A 31 -15.35 -16.11 7.14
CA ARG A 31 -15.13 -17.05 6.05
C ARG A 31 -15.12 -18.44 6.66
N GLU A 32 -16.11 -19.24 6.31
CA GLU A 32 -16.00 -20.68 6.54
C GLU A 32 -14.70 -21.16 5.91
N ALA A 33 -13.91 -21.91 6.66
CA ALA A 33 -12.65 -22.45 6.16
C ALA A 33 -12.96 -23.44 5.04
N GLU A 34 -12.71 -23.05 3.80
CA GLU A 34 -12.83 -23.96 2.66
C GLU A 34 -11.59 -24.87 2.62
N THR A 35 -11.79 -26.16 2.78
CA THR A 35 -10.72 -27.14 2.68
C THR A 35 -10.46 -27.47 1.21
N VAL A 36 -9.33 -26.99 0.68
CA VAL A 36 -8.89 -27.30 -0.69
C VAL A 36 -7.87 -28.43 -0.65
N THR A 37 -8.17 -29.53 -1.32
CA THR A 37 -7.22 -30.64 -1.49
C THR A 37 -6.43 -30.46 -2.79
N TYR A 38 -5.14 -30.17 -2.66
CA TYR A 38 -4.24 -30.01 -3.80
C TYR A 38 -3.80 -31.38 -4.31
N ARG A 39 -3.84 -31.57 -5.64
CA ARG A 39 -3.29 -32.76 -6.31
C ARG A 39 -1.97 -32.42 -6.96
N PRO A 40 -0.96 -33.27 -6.92
CA PRO A 40 0.28 -33.08 -7.66
C PRO A 40 0.00 -32.89 -9.15
N SER A 41 0.61 -31.91 -9.76
CA SER A 41 0.56 -31.69 -11.20
C SER A 41 1.96 -31.69 -11.78
N LYS A 42 2.12 -32.32 -12.95
CA LYS A 42 3.34 -32.27 -13.77
C LYS A 42 3.29 -31.18 -14.84
N THR A 43 2.20 -30.43 -14.89
CA THR A 43 2.03 -29.34 -15.84
C THR A 43 3.00 -28.22 -15.49
N ASN A 44 3.78 -27.79 -16.48
CA ASN A 44 4.60 -26.61 -16.35
C ASN A 44 3.72 -25.36 -16.52
N PHE A 45 3.45 -24.64 -15.45
CA PHE A 45 2.67 -23.40 -15.47
C PHE A 45 3.46 -22.27 -14.85
N CYS A 46 3.21 -21.04 -15.31
CA CYS A 46 3.80 -19.84 -14.71
C CYS A 46 3.27 -19.67 -13.29
N ASN A 47 4.18 -19.58 -12.30
CA ASN A 47 3.80 -19.44 -10.90
C ASN A 47 3.25 -18.03 -10.65
N PRO A 48 1.95 -17.87 -10.36
CA PRO A 48 1.38 -16.54 -10.20
C PRO A 48 1.96 -15.82 -8.98
N GLU A 49 2.34 -14.57 -9.17
CA GLU A 49 2.77 -13.64 -8.11
C GLU A 49 4.02 -14.10 -7.32
N ARG A 50 4.86 -14.94 -7.93
CA ARG A 50 6.08 -15.48 -7.31
C ARG A 50 7.24 -15.53 -8.30
N GLY A 51 8.46 -15.60 -7.76
CA GLY A 51 9.69 -15.76 -8.53
C GLY A 51 10.31 -14.44 -8.91
N TYR A 52 11.06 -14.44 -10.01
CA TYR A 52 11.74 -13.26 -10.52
C TYR A 52 10.74 -12.29 -11.15
N TYR A 53 11.03 -11.00 -11.03
CA TYR A 53 10.30 -9.93 -11.69
C TYR A 53 11.23 -9.00 -12.45
N SER A 54 10.71 -8.33 -13.45
CA SER A 54 11.39 -7.24 -14.14
C SER A 54 10.97 -5.91 -13.54
N GLN A 55 11.92 -4.97 -13.39
CA GLN A 55 11.63 -3.61 -12.96
C GLN A 55 11.43 -2.71 -14.17
N TYR A 56 10.36 -1.93 -14.14
CA TYR A 56 10.07 -0.85 -15.08
C TYR A 56 10.07 0.48 -14.36
N THR A 57 10.70 1.47 -14.97
CA THR A 57 10.84 2.79 -14.37
C THR A 57 10.27 3.86 -15.29
N VAL A 58 9.37 4.67 -14.75
CA VAL A 58 8.80 5.85 -15.39
C VAL A 58 9.31 7.08 -14.65
N ARG A 59 9.95 8.02 -15.36
CA ARG A 59 10.56 9.21 -14.77
C ARG A 59 9.89 10.47 -15.30
N PHE A 60 9.25 11.21 -14.41
CA PHE A 60 8.78 12.57 -14.66
C PHE A 60 9.88 13.53 -14.19
N ASN A 61 10.76 13.91 -15.12
CA ASN A 61 11.90 14.77 -14.82
C ASN A 61 12.21 15.70 -15.99
N ASN A 62 12.77 16.86 -15.68
CA ASN A 62 13.20 17.87 -16.67
C ASN A 62 12.06 18.37 -17.57
N GLY A 63 10.83 18.44 -17.08
CA GLY A 63 9.66 18.92 -17.81
C GLY A 63 9.22 18.04 -18.98
N LYS A 64 9.74 16.81 -19.10
CA LYS A 64 9.42 15.91 -20.20
C LYS A 64 8.44 14.83 -19.73
N MET A 65 7.34 14.67 -20.47
CA MET A 65 6.42 13.57 -20.24
C MET A 65 7.02 12.25 -20.74
N PRO A 66 7.20 11.26 -19.86
CA PRO A 66 7.67 9.94 -20.25
C PRO A 66 6.58 9.16 -21.01
N LYS A 67 6.98 8.06 -21.65
CA LYS A 67 6.01 7.09 -22.14
C LYS A 67 5.53 6.20 -20.99
N ALA A 68 4.26 5.79 -21.06
CA ALA A 68 3.72 4.76 -20.18
C ALA A 68 4.45 3.41 -20.40
N ILE A 69 4.41 2.55 -19.40
CA ILE A 69 4.89 1.16 -19.54
C ILE A 69 4.01 0.46 -20.59
N SER A 70 4.65 -0.14 -21.59
CA SER A 70 3.95 -0.73 -22.73
C SER A 70 3.49 -2.16 -22.45
N SER A 71 2.25 -2.49 -22.82
CA SER A 71 1.70 -3.86 -22.71
C SER A 71 2.49 -4.88 -23.51
N SER A 72 3.07 -4.48 -24.65
CA SER A 72 3.93 -5.36 -25.45
C SER A 72 5.20 -5.79 -24.73
N VAL A 73 5.81 -4.86 -23.99
CA VAL A 73 7.00 -5.15 -23.17
C VAL A 73 6.66 -6.05 -21.97
N ILE A 74 5.54 -5.78 -21.30
CA ILE A 74 5.06 -6.60 -20.17
C ILE A 74 4.70 -8.01 -20.66
N SER A 75 4.08 -8.14 -21.81
CA SER A 75 3.72 -9.45 -22.41
C SER A 75 4.93 -10.31 -22.72
N LEU A 76 6.11 -9.74 -22.99
CA LEU A 76 7.35 -10.50 -23.15
C LEU A 76 7.73 -11.22 -21.87
N ASN A 77 7.59 -10.57 -20.71
CA ASN A 77 7.86 -11.19 -19.41
C ASN A 77 6.93 -12.38 -19.16
N ARG A 78 5.64 -12.23 -19.46
CA ARG A 78 4.69 -13.31 -19.31
C ARG A 78 5.03 -14.54 -20.15
N ARG A 79 5.54 -14.35 -21.36
CA ARG A 79 6.03 -15.48 -22.19
C ARG A 79 7.23 -16.21 -21.56
N SER A 80 8.01 -15.51 -20.76
CA SER A 80 9.12 -16.06 -19.97
C SER A 80 8.67 -16.58 -18.58
N CYS A 81 7.38 -16.80 -18.39
CA CYS A 81 6.77 -17.24 -17.11
C CYS A 81 7.01 -16.27 -15.93
N GLN A 82 7.32 -15.01 -16.18
CA GLN A 82 7.24 -13.97 -15.17
C GLN A 82 5.81 -13.45 -15.11
N THR A 83 5.22 -13.44 -13.93
CA THR A 83 3.83 -12.98 -13.71
C THR A 83 3.75 -11.72 -12.87
N LEU A 84 4.90 -11.20 -12.46
CA LEU A 84 5.04 -10.05 -11.58
C LEU A 84 6.08 -9.07 -12.14
N THR A 85 5.85 -7.78 -11.93
CA THR A 85 6.81 -6.69 -12.21
C THR A 85 6.99 -5.82 -10.97
N LEU A 86 8.00 -4.96 -10.98
CA LEU A 86 8.12 -3.80 -10.10
C LEU A 86 7.99 -2.55 -10.95
N SER A 87 6.96 -1.74 -10.72
CA SER A 87 6.74 -0.46 -11.37
C SER A 87 7.19 0.68 -10.46
N MET A 88 8.26 1.37 -10.87
CA MET A 88 8.83 2.53 -10.18
C MET A 88 8.42 3.80 -10.90
N PHE A 89 7.81 4.75 -10.19
CA PHE A 89 7.44 6.07 -10.70
C PHE A 89 8.22 7.15 -9.95
N TYR A 90 9.11 7.86 -10.65
CA TYR A 90 9.83 9.00 -10.10
C TYR A 90 9.10 10.28 -10.45
N LEU A 91 8.63 11.00 -9.43
CA LEU A 91 7.79 12.20 -9.52
C LEU A 91 8.62 13.48 -9.33
N THR A 92 9.84 13.52 -9.87
CA THR A 92 10.82 14.59 -9.63
C THR A 92 10.30 15.99 -10.00
N ASP A 93 9.55 16.10 -11.09
CA ASP A 93 9.01 17.39 -11.57
C ASP A 93 7.89 17.95 -10.69
N PHE A 94 7.36 17.18 -9.74
CA PHE A 94 6.22 17.54 -8.90
C PHE A 94 6.61 17.80 -7.44
N MET A 95 7.90 18.00 -7.15
CA MET A 95 8.37 18.19 -5.78
C MET A 95 7.86 19.48 -5.13
N GLU A 96 7.41 20.45 -5.91
CA GLU A 96 6.93 21.76 -5.41
C GLU A 96 5.41 21.95 -5.62
N GLY A 97 4.72 21.01 -6.22
CA GLY A 97 3.30 21.14 -6.58
C GLY A 97 2.61 19.81 -6.84
N ASP A 98 1.41 19.91 -7.37
CA ASP A 98 0.56 18.74 -7.65
C ASP A 98 1.04 17.95 -8.86
N ILE A 99 0.74 16.65 -8.86
CA ILE A 99 0.95 15.79 -10.05
C ILE A 99 0.00 16.27 -11.15
N SER A 100 0.53 16.53 -12.34
CA SER A 100 -0.29 16.99 -13.45
C SER A 100 -1.25 15.90 -13.94
N ALA A 101 -2.40 16.31 -14.50
CA ALA A 101 -3.37 15.37 -15.07
C ALA A 101 -2.75 14.45 -16.15
N ALA A 102 -1.84 14.99 -16.97
CA ALA A 102 -1.14 14.21 -17.97
C ALA A 102 -0.22 13.13 -17.35
N ALA A 103 0.44 13.44 -16.23
CA ALA A 103 1.26 12.48 -15.51
C ALA A 103 0.41 11.38 -14.84
N LEU A 104 -0.71 11.76 -14.23
CA LEU A 104 -1.68 10.80 -13.67
C LEU A 104 -2.22 9.86 -14.77
N ASP A 105 -2.46 10.38 -15.97
CA ASP A 105 -2.92 9.55 -17.10
C ASP A 105 -1.84 8.56 -17.55
N ILE A 106 -0.58 8.94 -17.60
CA ILE A 106 0.54 8.03 -17.91
C ILE A 106 0.65 6.90 -16.87
N ILE A 107 0.44 7.21 -15.57
CA ILE A 107 0.40 6.21 -14.51
C ILE A 107 -0.76 5.24 -14.74
N ARG A 108 -1.96 5.76 -15.05
CA ARG A 108 -3.13 4.96 -15.36
C ARG A 108 -2.92 4.05 -16.58
N GLN A 109 -2.35 4.59 -17.66
CA GLN A 109 -2.01 3.81 -18.86
C GLN A 109 -1.01 2.69 -18.54
N SER A 110 -0.03 2.95 -17.66
CA SER A 110 0.94 1.93 -17.24
C SER A 110 0.27 0.79 -16.45
N PHE A 111 -0.70 1.09 -15.61
CA PHE A 111 -1.48 0.07 -14.90
C PHE A 111 -2.42 -0.69 -15.84
N GLN A 112 -3.06 0.02 -16.76
CA GLN A 112 -3.90 -0.63 -17.78
C GLN A 112 -3.09 -1.62 -18.61
N ALA A 113 -1.86 -1.28 -18.97
CA ALA A 113 -0.96 -2.18 -19.71
C ALA A 113 -0.67 -3.49 -18.94
N HIS A 114 -0.56 -3.44 -17.61
CA HIS A 114 -0.42 -4.65 -16.78
C HIS A 114 -1.71 -5.49 -16.79
N ARG A 115 -2.86 -4.82 -16.67
CA ARG A 115 -4.17 -5.49 -16.72
C ARG A 115 -4.37 -6.20 -18.07
N ASP A 116 -4.09 -5.52 -19.18
CA ASP A 116 -4.18 -6.07 -20.54
C ASP A 116 -3.24 -7.26 -20.77
N ALA A 117 -2.04 -7.23 -20.17
CA ALA A 117 -1.09 -8.32 -20.21
C ALA A 117 -1.41 -9.48 -19.25
N GLY A 118 -2.41 -9.34 -18.38
CA GLY A 118 -2.76 -10.31 -17.35
C GLY A 118 -1.64 -10.51 -16.33
N MET A 119 -0.96 -9.43 -15.95
CA MET A 119 0.14 -9.43 -15.00
C MET A 119 -0.15 -8.54 -13.80
N LYS A 120 0.46 -8.85 -12.66
CA LYS A 120 0.45 -7.98 -11.49
C LYS A 120 1.75 -7.21 -11.33
N THR A 121 1.70 -6.17 -10.53
CA THR A 121 2.86 -5.32 -10.26
C THR A 121 2.97 -4.97 -8.79
N ILE A 122 4.21 -4.90 -8.31
CA ILE A 122 4.58 -4.17 -7.10
C ILE A 122 4.72 -2.71 -7.51
N VAL A 123 4.19 -1.78 -6.73
CA VAL A 123 4.22 -0.35 -7.09
C VAL A 123 5.03 0.43 -6.07
N ARG A 124 5.89 1.34 -6.54
CA ARG A 124 6.59 2.31 -5.69
C ARG A 124 6.65 3.67 -6.38
N PHE A 125 6.37 4.71 -5.61
CA PHE A 125 6.59 6.10 -6.01
C PHE A 125 7.79 6.66 -5.26
N ALA A 126 8.58 7.48 -5.92
CA ALA A 126 9.74 8.15 -5.34
C ALA A 126 9.97 9.50 -6.05
N TYR A 127 10.93 10.28 -5.58
CA TYR A 127 11.28 11.57 -6.20
C TYR A 127 12.70 11.60 -6.73
N LYS A 128 13.64 10.99 -6.04
CA LYS A 128 15.06 10.93 -6.41
C LYS A 128 15.56 9.48 -6.45
N ASP A 129 16.49 9.22 -7.35
CA ASP A 129 17.13 7.92 -7.57
C ASP A 129 18.62 7.93 -7.24
N ASN A 130 19.06 8.89 -6.44
CA ASN A 130 20.42 9.02 -5.93
C ASN A 130 20.39 9.67 -4.54
N ASN A 131 21.53 9.65 -3.87
CA ASN A 131 21.75 10.28 -2.56
C ASN A 131 22.88 11.33 -2.60
N ASP A 132 23.14 11.90 -3.75
CA ASP A 132 24.12 12.97 -3.90
C ASP A 132 23.66 14.21 -3.16
N GLU A 133 24.54 14.83 -2.40
CA GLU A 133 24.23 16.03 -1.61
C GLU A 133 23.70 17.17 -2.49
N ALA A 134 24.20 17.30 -3.72
CA ALA A 134 23.74 18.27 -4.70
C ALA A 134 22.33 18.00 -5.24
N SER A 135 21.79 16.80 -4.99
CA SER A 135 20.43 16.41 -5.44
C SER A 135 19.33 16.72 -4.44
N LYS A 136 19.67 17.25 -3.28
CA LYS A 136 18.66 17.68 -2.27
C LYS A 136 17.73 18.77 -2.84
N PRO A 137 16.47 18.77 -2.37
CA PRO A 137 15.86 17.86 -1.43
C PRO A 137 15.62 16.46 -2.05
N TYR A 138 15.65 15.40 -1.22
CA TYR A 138 15.41 14.02 -1.69
C TYR A 138 13.93 13.67 -1.74
N ASP A 139 13.13 14.36 -0.96
CA ASP A 139 11.66 14.28 -0.92
C ASP A 139 11.05 15.67 -0.72
N PRO A 140 9.80 15.90 -1.14
CA PRO A 140 9.08 17.15 -0.89
C PRO A 140 8.68 17.32 0.57
N GLU A 141 8.16 18.49 0.90
CA GLU A 141 7.45 18.73 2.14
C GLU A 141 6.32 17.67 2.32
N VAL A 142 6.11 17.26 3.57
CA VAL A 142 5.16 16.19 3.92
C VAL A 142 3.76 16.44 3.35
N ASP A 143 3.30 17.69 3.40
CA ASP A 143 1.95 18.04 2.91
C ASP A 143 1.83 17.91 1.38
N ILE A 144 2.91 18.14 0.64
CA ILE A 144 2.94 17.88 -0.81
C ILE A 144 2.84 16.38 -1.07
N VAL A 145 3.60 15.58 -0.33
CA VAL A 145 3.55 14.12 -0.46
C VAL A 145 2.14 13.59 -0.17
N LEU A 146 1.48 14.08 0.88
CA LEU A 146 0.11 13.68 1.21
C LEU A 146 -0.88 14.06 0.12
N ARG A 147 -0.75 15.24 -0.50
CA ARG A 147 -1.57 15.60 -1.68
C ARG A 147 -1.34 14.67 -2.86
N HIS A 148 -0.09 14.27 -3.13
CA HIS A 148 0.20 13.29 -4.18
C HIS A 148 -0.48 11.94 -3.92
N VAL A 149 -0.48 11.48 -2.68
CA VAL A 149 -1.19 10.24 -2.30
C VAL A 149 -2.69 10.38 -2.56
N GLU A 150 -3.29 11.51 -2.20
CA GLU A 150 -4.72 11.78 -2.48
C GLU A 150 -5.01 11.83 -4.00
N GLN A 151 -4.13 12.43 -4.80
CA GLN A 151 -4.29 12.43 -6.26
C GLN A 151 -4.18 11.03 -6.87
N LEU A 152 -3.33 10.18 -6.30
CA LEU A 152 -3.11 8.80 -6.76
C LEU A 152 -4.17 7.83 -6.25
N LYS A 153 -4.84 8.12 -5.13
CA LYS A 153 -5.83 7.25 -4.50
C LYS A 153 -6.88 6.69 -5.46
N PRO A 154 -7.57 7.48 -6.29
CA PRO A 154 -8.56 6.95 -7.23
C PRO A 154 -7.95 5.93 -8.21
N ILE A 155 -6.73 6.16 -8.65
CA ILE A 155 -6.02 5.28 -9.59
C ILE A 155 -5.60 3.98 -8.87
N LEU A 156 -5.07 4.08 -7.66
CA LEU A 156 -4.67 2.91 -6.86
C LEU A 156 -5.87 2.01 -6.54
N GLN A 157 -7.02 2.60 -6.26
CA GLN A 157 -8.26 1.86 -6.01
C GLN A 157 -8.81 1.22 -7.29
N GLU A 158 -8.83 1.95 -8.42
CA GLU A 158 -9.27 1.46 -9.72
C GLU A 158 -8.46 0.25 -10.19
N TYR A 159 -7.15 0.24 -9.93
CA TYR A 159 -6.22 -0.79 -10.38
C TYR A 159 -5.75 -1.73 -9.25
N SER A 160 -6.47 -1.78 -8.15
CA SER A 160 -6.12 -2.64 -7.00
C SER A 160 -6.09 -4.13 -7.34
N ASP A 161 -6.81 -4.56 -8.37
CA ASP A 161 -6.80 -5.93 -8.88
C ASP A 161 -5.44 -6.37 -9.43
N ILE A 162 -4.66 -5.44 -10.02
CA ILE A 162 -3.33 -5.75 -10.57
C ILE A 162 -2.19 -5.34 -9.63
N ILE A 163 -2.47 -4.56 -8.59
CA ILE A 163 -1.45 -4.18 -7.61
C ILE A 163 -1.34 -5.27 -6.56
N LEU A 164 -0.21 -6.00 -6.56
CA LEU A 164 0.08 -7.02 -5.55
C LEU A 164 0.30 -6.37 -4.18
N VAL A 165 1.17 -5.37 -4.14
CA VAL A 165 1.52 -4.59 -2.94
C VAL A 165 1.98 -3.20 -3.34
N LEU A 166 1.59 -2.20 -2.54
CA LEU A 166 2.15 -0.86 -2.63
C LEU A 166 3.32 -0.74 -1.67
N GLN A 167 4.54 -0.61 -2.18
CA GLN A 167 5.67 -0.27 -1.33
C GLN A 167 5.55 1.19 -0.89
N ALA A 168 5.71 1.42 0.40
CA ALA A 168 5.59 2.74 1.02
C ALA A 168 6.77 3.62 0.59
N GLY A 169 6.74 4.09 -0.62
CA GLY A 169 7.70 4.98 -1.23
C GLY A 169 7.63 6.40 -0.68
N PHE A 170 7.79 7.39 -1.53
CA PHE A 170 7.63 8.84 -1.29
C PHE A 170 8.64 9.47 -0.32
N CYS A 171 9.23 8.74 0.60
CA CYS A 171 10.14 9.23 1.61
C CYS A 171 11.58 8.84 1.28
N GLY A 172 12.45 9.81 1.17
CA GLY A 172 13.88 9.64 0.90
C GLY A 172 14.23 9.19 -0.52
N SER A 173 15.52 9.02 -0.74
CA SER A 173 16.04 8.53 -2.02
C SER A 173 15.47 7.14 -2.34
N TRP A 174 15.17 6.91 -3.60
CA TRP A 174 14.53 5.68 -4.12
C TRP A 174 13.19 5.33 -3.46
N GLY A 175 12.65 6.21 -2.59
CA GLY A 175 11.49 5.87 -1.76
C GLY A 175 11.79 4.78 -0.73
N GLU A 176 13.03 4.67 -0.26
CA GLU A 176 13.48 3.63 0.68
C GLU A 176 13.52 4.10 2.13
N TRP A 177 13.03 5.29 2.43
CA TRP A 177 12.96 5.86 3.77
C TRP A 177 14.31 6.21 4.41
N ALA A 178 15.38 6.09 3.65
CA ALA A 178 16.72 6.58 3.95
C ALA A 178 17.00 7.88 3.17
N PHE A 179 17.99 8.64 3.59
CA PHE A 179 18.41 9.89 2.93
C PHE A 179 17.22 10.84 2.70
N THR A 180 16.38 11.03 3.69
CA THR A 180 15.22 11.93 3.61
C THR A 180 15.62 13.37 3.96
N THR A 181 14.92 14.36 3.37
CA THR A 181 15.06 15.75 3.70
C THR A 181 13.98 16.21 4.69
N HIS A 182 12.71 15.81 4.47
CA HIS A 182 11.56 16.37 5.20
C HIS A 182 10.86 15.37 6.15
N PHE A 183 11.29 14.09 6.19
CA PHE A 183 10.67 13.07 7.04
C PHE A 183 11.48 12.71 8.30
N ASN A 184 12.34 13.58 8.78
CA ASN A 184 13.24 13.34 9.91
C ASN A 184 14.25 12.19 9.68
N GLN A 185 15.50 12.54 9.46
CA GLN A 185 16.57 11.56 9.23
C GLN A 185 16.80 10.68 10.47
N SER A 186 16.75 11.26 11.66
CA SER A 186 16.93 10.54 12.93
C SER A 186 15.57 10.11 13.50
N LEU A 187 15.43 8.84 13.79
CA LEU A 187 14.21 8.24 14.36
C LEU A 187 14.40 7.85 15.84
N SER A 188 14.99 8.74 16.61
CA SER A 188 15.38 8.50 18.00
C SER A 188 14.21 8.37 18.98
N ASN A 189 13.04 8.87 18.67
CA ASN A 189 11.87 8.85 19.52
C ASN A 189 10.56 8.75 18.72
N SER A 190 9.44 8.51 19.42
CA SER A 190 8.14 8.33 18.78
C SER A 190 7.65 9.54 17.98
N ALA A 191 7.98 10.77 18.41
CA ALA A 191 7.57 11.99 17.69
C ALA A 191 8.29 12.11 16.34
N ALA A 192 9.52 11.62 16.23
CA ALA A 192 10.27 11.62 14.98
C ALA A 192 9.62 10.78 13.88
N TYR A 193 8.79 9.79 14.24
CA TYR A 193 8.03 8.99 13.28
C TYR A 193 6.76 9.66 12.77
N GLU A 194 6.34 10.79 13.33
CA GLU A 194 5.02 11.38 13.01
C GLU A 194 4.82 11.71 11.52
N PRO A 195 5.77 12.31 10.80
CA PRO A 195 5.62 12.52 9.37
C PRO A 195 5.43 11.20 8.59
N ARG A 196 6.18 10.16 8.98
CA ARG A 196 6.06 8.84 8.37
C ARG A 196 4.75 8.13 8.71
N ARG A 197 4.20 8.35 9.92
CA ARG A 197 2.85 7.84 10.29
C ARG A 197 1.77 8.46 9.43
N LYS A 198 1.80 9.79 9.24
CA LYS A 198 0.86 10.46 8.33
C LYS A 198 0.89 9.83 6.94
N LEU A 199 2.09 9.61 6.40
CA LEU A 199 2.26 8.96 5.10
C LEU A 199 1.69 7.53 5.09
N ILE A 200 2.01 6.71 6.08
CA ILE A 200 1.52 5.32 6.14
C ILE A 200 0.00 5.26 6.23
N TYR A 201 -0.62 6.07 7.07
CA TYR A 201 -2.09 6.09 7.16
C TYR A 201 -2.74 6.59 5.87
N ALA A 202 -2.15 7.57 5.19
CA ALA A 202 -2.63 8.00 3.87
C ALA A 202 -2.52 6.87 2.82
N LEU A 203 -1.42 6.11 2.81
CA LEU A 203 -1.25 4.97 1.90
C LEU A 203 -2.20 3.82 2.21
N LEU A 204 -2.45 3.53 3.50
CA LEU A 204 -3.42 2.52 3.93
C LEU A 204 -4.85 2.91 3.52
N ASP A 205 -5.17 4.21 3.59
CA ASP A 205 -6.47 4.75 3.16
C ASP A 205 -6.60 4.80 1.63
N ALA A 206 -5.49 4.99 0.92
CA ALA A 206 -5.46 4.97 -0.54
C ALA A 206 -5.65 3.56 -1.14
N MET A 207 -5.34 2.50 -0.38
CA MET A 207 -5.47 1.12 -0.82
C MET A 207 -6.70 0.44 -0.20
N PRO A 208 -7.42 -0.41 -0.95
CA PRO A 208 -8.48 -1.24 -0.36
C PRO A 208 -8.00 -2.06 0.82
N LYS A 209 -8.90 -2.37 1.76
CA LYS A 209 -8.57 -3.08 3.01
C LYS A 209 -7.96 -4.47 2.80
N ASP A 210 -8.21 -5.10 1.69
CA ASP A 210 -7.65 -6.40 1.29
C ASP A 210 -6.27 -6.31 0.61
N ARG A 211 -5.69 -5.11 0.54
CA ARG A 211 -4.35 -4.87 -0.01
C ARG A 211 -3.38 -4.40 1.06
N GLN A 212 -2.14 -4.81 0.89
CA GLN A 212 -1.05 -4.49 1.81
C GLN A 212 -0.21 -3.31 1.32
N VAL A 213 0.35 -2.60 2.28
CA VAL A 213 1.41 -1.60 2.09
C VAL A 213 2.69 -2.16 2.70
N ALA A 214 3.82 -2.08 2.00
CA ALA A 214 5.08 -2.64 2.48
C ALA A 214 6.09 -1.56 2.86
N VAL A 215 6.70 -1.68 4.03
CA VAL A 215 7.77 -0.79 4.51
C VAL A 215 9.14 -1.43 4.35
N ARG A 216 10.18 -0.59 4.21
CA ARG A 216 11.54 -1.02 3.85
C ARG A 216 12.22 -1.88 4.91
N THR A 217 11.95 -1.66 6.19
CA THR A 217 12.59 -2.41 7.28
C THR A 217 11.62 -2.79 8.39
N PRO A 218 11.88 -3.89 9.12
CA PRO A 218 11.09 -4.25 10.31
C PRO A 218 11.06 -3.14 11.36
N MET A 219 12.19 -2.50 11.61
CA MET A 219 12.30 -1.42 12.60
C MET A 219 11.39 -0.24 12.29
N LEU A 220 11.19 0.06 11.01
CA LEU A 220 10.23 1.10 10.60
C LEU A 220 8.80 0.71 11.00
N LYS A 221 8.37 -0.53 10.74
CA LYS A 221 7.06 -1.01 11.16
C LYS A 221 6.86 -0.87 12.68
N PHE A 222 7.82 -1.32 13.47
CA PHE A 222 7.72 -1.23 14.94
C PHE A 222 7.68 0.21 15.44
N GLY A 223 8.49 1.10 14.89
CA GLY A 223 8.48 2.52 15.25
C GLY A 223 7.19 3.23 14.88
N LEU A 224 6.62 2.91 13.72
CA LEU A 224 5.35 3.46 13.26
C LEU A 224 4.19 3.10 14.20
N PHE A 225 4.07 1.84 14.59
CA PHE A 225 2.96 1.33 15.39
C PHE A 225 3.26 1.26 16.90
N LYS A 226 4.43 1.75 17.32
CA LYS A 226 4.88 1.70 18.72
C LYS A 226 4.85 0.27 19.30
N THR A 227 5.08 -0.71 18.46
CA THR A 227 5.16 -2.13 18.81
C THR A 227 6.60 -2.57 19.00
N LYS A 228 6.81 -3.78 19.47
CA LYS A 228 8.12 -4.41 19.60
C LYS A 228 8.20 -5.61 18.68
N LEU A 229 9.41 -6.04 18.39
CA LEU A 229 9.65 -7.24 17.56
C LEU A 229 8.91 -8.48 18.11
N ARG A 230 8.64 -8.52 19.42
CA ARG A 230 7.89 -9.61 20.07
C ARG A 230 6.38 -9.55 19.86
N ASP A 231 5.85 -8.40 19.50
CA ASP A 231 4.43 -8.19 19.23
C ASP A 231 4.13 -8.57 17.78
N SER A 232 4.63 -9.73 17.38
CA SER A 232 4.45 -10.23 16.02
C SER A 232 2.97 -10.51 15.75
N ILE A 233 2.59 -10.35 14.50
CA ILE A 233 1.27 -10.77 14.02
C ILE A 233 1.17 -12.29 14.19
N THR A 234 0.11 -12.74 14.86
CA THR A 234 -0.19 -14.17 15.03
C THR A 234 -1.04 -14.68 13.87
N VAL A 235 -1.27 -15.99 13.80
CA VAL A 235 -2.17 -16.59 12.81
C VAL A 235 -3.58 -16.00 12.90
N GLU A 236 -4.04 -15.69 14.13
CA GLU A 236 -5.36 -15.13 14.39
C GLU A 236 -5.47 -13.66 13.95
N THR A 237 -4.38 -12.90 13.99
CA THR A 237 -4.36 -11.48 13.68
C THR A 237 -3.78 -11.14 12.30
N ALA A 238 -3.19 -12.11 11.60
CA ALA A 238 -2.51 -11.88 10.31
C ALA A 238 -3.43 -11.31 9.21
N TYR A 239 -4.73 -11.56 9.30
CA TYR A 239 -5.73 -11.17 8.31
C TYR A 239 -6.95 -10.49 8.95
N ASP A 240 -6.78 -9.88 10.11
CA ASP A 240 -7.86 -9.21 10.84
C ASP A 240 -8.27 -7.84 10.23
N GLY A 241 -7.58 -7.39 9.18
CA GLY A 241 -7.84 -6.13 8.50
C GLY A 241 -7.36 -4.90 9.26
N SER A 242 -6.69 -5.08 10.41
CA SER A 242 -6.09 -3.96 11.14
C SER A 242 -4.95 -3.31 10.35
N ASP A 243 -4.66 -2.05 10.64
CA ASP A 243 -3.56 -1.34 9.99
C ASP A 243 -2.22 -2.05 10.21
N LEU A 244 -2.02 -2.65 11.39
CA LEU A 244 -0.81 -3.41 11.69
C LEU A 244 -0.69 -4.66 10.81
N SER A 245 -1.77 -5.41 10.59
CA SER A 245 -1.78 -6.61 9.75
C SER A 245 -1.63 -6.30 8.27
N ARG A 246 -2.05 -5.09 7.85
CA ARG A 246 -1.93 -4.63 6.46
C ARG A 246 -0.54 -4.10 6.10
N ILE A 247 0.36 -3.91 7.08
CA ILE A 247 1.74 -3.49 6.82
C ILE A 247 2.65 -4.70 6.68
N ALA A 248 3.11 -4.94 5.46
CA ALA A 248 4.15 -5.92 5.12
C ALA A 248 5.54 -5.29 5.18
N GLY A 249 6.57 -6.10 5.03
CA GLY A 249 7.94 -5.66 4.81
C GLY A 249 8.41 -5.94 3.39
N HIS A 250 9.37 -5.17 2.91
CA HIS A 250 10.11 -5.51 1.70
C HIS A 250 11.62 -5.37 1.94
N ASN A 251 12.40 -6.14 1.19
CA ASN A 251 13.85 -6.14 1.28
C ASN A 251 14.45 -5.98 -0.12
N ASP A 252 14.95 -4.79 -0.44
CA ASP A 252 15.51 -4.48 -1.75
C ASP A 252 16.96 -4.99 -1.91
N CYS A 253 17.58 -5.45 -0.83
CA CYS A 253 18.98 -5.80 -0.78
C CYS A 253 19.20 -7.24 -0.29
N PHE A 254 18.28 -8.16 -0.63
CA PHE A 254 18.31 -9.55 -0.20
C PHE A 254 19.66 -10.20 -0.53
N ILE A 255 20.33 -10.78 0.49
CA ILE A 255 21.65 -11.41 0.45
C ILE A 255 22.81 -10.55 -0.09
N SER A 256 22.65 -9.23 -0.19
CA SER A 256 23.69 -8.31 -0.66
C SER A 256 24.79 -8.05 0.37
N SER A 257 24.48 -8.24 1.66
CA SER A 257 25.42 -8.09 2.79
C SER A 257 24.88 -8.82 4.03
N GLY A 258 25.65 -8.83 5.12
CA GLY A 258 25.21 -9.43 6.39
C GLY A 258 23.93 -8.83 6.98
N SER A 259 23.70 -7.54 6.77
CA SER A 259 22.49 -6.83 7.20
C SER A 259 21.48 -6.57 6.08
N ASP A 260 21.72 -7.08 4.87
CA ASP A 260 21.00 -6.73 3.65
C ASP A 260 20.91 -5.20 3.47
N TRP A 261 22.09 -4.55 3.55
CA TRP A 261 22.24 -3.09 3.45
C TRP A 261 21.34 -2.32 4.42
N GLY A 262 21.31 -2.75 5.70
CA GLY A 262 20.55 -2.07 6.75
C GLY A 262 19.06 -2.43 6.80
N THR A 263 18.61 -3.44 6.06
CA THR A 263 17.25 -3.97 6.23
C THR A 263 17.05 -4.52 7.64
N TYR A 264 18.07 -5.19 8.18
CA TYR A 264 18.07 -5.74 9.54
C TYR A 264 19.11 -5.03 10.42
N SER A 265 18.74 -4.74 11.66
CA SER A 265 19.64 -4.13 12.63
C SER A 265 20.62 -5.15 13.25
N SER A 266 20.30 -6.44 13.17
CA SER A 266 21.11 -7.53 13.71
C SER A 266 20.74 -8.88 13.09
N ASN A 267 21.61 -9.89 13.26
CA ASN A 267 21.29 -11.27 12.88
C ASN A 267 20.09 -11.83 13.66
N LYS A 268 19.88 -11.35 14.89
CA LYS A 268 18.71 -11.74 15.70
C LYS A 268 17.42 -11.20 15.09
N ASP A 269 17.40 -9.94 14.67
CA ASP A 269 16.26 -9.34 13.97
C ASP A 269 15.97 -10.09 12.68
N ARG A 270 17.01 -10.41 11.92
CA ARG A 270 16.89 -11.20 10.68
C ARG A 270 16.25 -12.57 10.92
N ALA A 271 16.65 -13.26 12.00
CA ALA A 271 16.10 -14.58 12.33
C ALA A 271 14.66 -14.52 12.82
N LEU A 272 14.28 -13.44 13.50
CA LEU A 272 12.91 -13.25 14.00
C LEU A 272 11.93 -12.77 12.93
N TRP A 273 12.44 -12.14 11.88
CA TRP A 273 11.61 -11.63 10.77
C TRP A 273 11.35 -12.67 9.68
N LYS A 274 12.13 -13.71 9.62
CA LYS A 274 11.96 -14.86 8.71
C LYS A 274 10.92 -15.84 9.23
#